data_c4f28db9dbdded2ce5f8b3068e6a7121
#
_entry.id   c4f28db9dbdded2ce5f8b3068e6a7121
#
_cell.length_a   1.000
_cell.length_b   1.000
_cell.length_c   1.000
_cell.angle_alpha   90.00
_cell.angle_beta   90.00
_cell.angle_gamma   90.00
#
_symmetry.space_group_name_H-M   'P 1'
#
loop_
_entity.id
_entity.type
_entity.pdbx_description
1 polymer ?
#
loop_
_entity_poly.entity_id
_entity_poly.type
_entity_poly.pdbx_seq_one_letter_code
_entity_poly.pdbx_strand_id
1 'polypeptide(L)'
;MSKVEDNNWVFEEKEEKDYSVEISSFDRVKPVGVSGLLRIKNDADFVAESIDSCIEALDELVITYQDSVDNTLDIILQKKKQYPDKIRIYYYKPKILSHELSDADYELATSYSMDSVHLLANYYNYTLSKAQYRYAMKIDADQIYFTDKLKAFCDLYRCKEKVAISLSEDISY
;
A
#
# COMPACT_ATOMS: atom_id res chain seq x y z
N MET A 1 -14.00 -11.95 -1.02
CA MET A 1 -14.81 -10.90 -1.68
C MET A 1 -15.57 -10.16 -0.59
N SER A 2 -15.19 -8.93 -0.32
CA SER A 2 -15.94 -8.10 0.63
C SER A 2 -17.31 -7.76 0.04
N LYS A 3 -18.37 -8.12 0.74
CA LYS A 3 -19.72 -7.70 0.37
C LYS A 3 -19.92 -6.25 0.78
N VAL A 4 -20.32 -5.41 -0.16
CA VAL A 4 -20.82 -4.07 0.11
C VAL A 4 -22.33 -4.18 0.26
N GLU A 5 -22.82 -4.19 1.48
CA GLU A 5 -24.21 -3.93 1.77
C GLU A 5 -24.30 -2.58 2.51
N ASP A 6 -25.05 -1.66 1.96
CA ASP A 6 -25.47 -0.38 2.54
C ASP A 6 -24.40 0.42 3.32
N ASN A 7 -23.32 0.82 2.64
CA ASN A 7 -22.25 1.63 3.21
C ASN A 7 -21.38 0.99 4.31
N ASN A 8 -21.63 -0.25 4.70
CA ASN A 8 -20.83 -0.98 5.66
C ASN A 8 -19.91 -1.94 4.90
N TRP A 9 -18.61 -1.64 4.88
CA TRP A 9 -17.59 -2.61 4.50
C TRP A 9 -17.42 -3.60 5.65
N VAL A 10 -17.73 -4.86 5.39
CA VAL A 10 -17.39 -5.94 6.31
C VAL A 10 -16.09 -6.55 5.80
N PHE A 11 -15.03 -6.39 6.57
CA PHE A 11 -13.80 -7.13 6.33
C PHE A 11 -14.02 -8.56 6.78
N GLU A 12 -13.84 -9.52 5.86
CA GLU A 12 -13.90 -10.93 6.23
C GLU A 12 -12.86 -11.23 7.32
N GLU A 13 -13.27 -11.96 8.35
CA GLU A 13 -12.32 -12.50 9.31
C GLU A 13 -11.39 -13.48 8.60
N LYS A 14 -10.09 -13.25 8.75
CA LYS A 14 -9.04 -14.05 8.15
C LYS A 14 -8.18 -14.64 9.26
N GLU A 15 -7.66 -15.83 9.00
CA GLU A 15 -6.60 -16.38 9.83
C GLU A 15 -5.28 -15.66 9.55
N GLU A 16 -4.34 -15.74 10.49
CA GLU A 16 -3.05 -15.05 10.37
C GLU A 16 -2.30 -15.42 9.09
N LYS A 17 -2.38 -16.67 8.65
CA LYS A 17 -1.81 -17.16 7.39
C LYS A 17 -2.33 -16.45 6.14
N ASP A 18 -3.53 -15.87 6.17
CA ASP A 18 -4.14 -15.18 5.03
C ASP A 18 -3.54 -13.79 4.79
N TYR A 19 -2.73 -13.33 5.75
CA TYR A 19 -1.95 -12.08 5.64
C TYR A 19 -0.51 -12.33 5.17
N SER A 20 -0.15 -13.57 4.87
CA SER A 20 1.16 -13.89 4.32
C SER A 20 1.35 -13.28 2.92
N VAL A 21 2.61 -13.09 2.56
CA VAL A 21 2.99 -12.55 1.26
C VAL A 21 2.73 -13.60 0.17
N GLU A 22 1.95 -13.23 -0.85
CA GLU A 22 1.74 -14.09 -2.02
C GLU A 22 2.94 -13.96 -2.97
N ILE A 23 4.00 -14.73 -2.73
CA ILE A 23 5.26 -14.64 -3.49
C ILE A 23 5.03 -14.87 -4.99
N SER A 24 4.17 -15.81 -5.35
CA SER A 24 3.83 -16.09 -6.76
C SER A 24 3.27 -14.88 -7.51
N SER A 25 2.77 -13.86 -6.79
CA SER A 25 2.26 -12.64 -7.40
C SER A 25 3.36 -11.80 -8.06
N PHE A 26 4.61 -11.97 -7.63
CA PHE A 26 5.75 -11.22 -8.17
C PHE A 26 6.21 -11.77 -9.53
N ASP A 27 5.98 -13.05 -9.80
CA ASP A 27 6.35 -13.71 -11.06
C ASP A 27 5.29 -13.54 -12.16
N ARG A 28 4.13 -12.97 -11.83
CA ARG A 28 3.05 -12.75 -12.81
C ARG A 28 3.43 -11.66 -13.80
N VAL A 29 3.19 -11.91 -15.08
CA VAL A 29 3.26 -10.86 -16.09
C VAL A 29 2.12 -9.86 -15.83
N LYS A 30 2.50 -8.62 -15.54
CA LYS A 30 1.56 -7.54 -15.23
C LYS A 30 1.49 -6.55 -16.39
N PRO A 31 0.32 -5.96 -16.68
CA PRO A 31 0.18 -4.90 -17.68
C PRO A 31 1.05 -3.69 -17.30
N VAL A 32 1.40 -2.91 -18.31
CA VAL A 32 2.11 -1.64 -18.10
C VAL A 32 1.20 -0.67 -17.36
N GLY A 33 1.72 -0.04 -16.35
CA GLY A 33 1.02 0.90 -15.48
C GLY A 33 1.72 1.03 -14.14
N VAL A 34 1.23 1.92 -13.29
CA VAL A 34 1.81 2.26 -11.99
C VAL A 34 0.78 2.03 -10.88
N SER A 35 1.09 1.13 -9.97
CA SER A 35 0.34 0.89 -8.73
C SER A 35 0.89 1.78 -7.62
N GLY A 36 0.08 2.67 -7.04
CA GLY A 36 0.39 3.32 -5.78
C GLY A 36 0.17 2.34 -4.62
N LEU A 37 1.07 2.33 -3.65
CA LEU A 37 1.02 1.46 -2.48
C LEU A 37 0.95 2.31 -1.22
N LEU A 38 -0.23 2.40 -0.62
CA LEU A 38 -0.51 3.17 0.59
C LEU A 38 -0.77 2.22 1.77
N ARG A 39 0.06 2.31 2.80
CA ARG A 39 -0.16 1.62 4.09
C ARG A 39 -0.58 2.66 5.10
N ILE A 40 -1.64 2.37 5.85
CA ILE A 40 -2.32 3.41 6.60
C ILE A 40 -2.82 2.93 7.95
N LYS A 41 -2.60 3.78 8.96
CA LYS A 41 -3.11 3.62 10.31
C LYS A 41 -3.11 4.97 11.03
N ASN A 42 -4.27 5.46 11.48
CA ASN A 42 -4.44 6.73 12.19
C ASN A 42 -3.91 7.94 11.39
N ASP A 43 -4.32 8.05 10.13
CA ASP A 43 -3.87 9.09 9.19
C ASP A 43 -5.02 10.00 8.71
N ALA A 44 -6.09 10.15 9.52
CA ALA A 44 -7.30 10.87 9.13
C ALA A 44 -7.03 12.33 8.71
N ASP A 45 -5.99 12.97 9.26
CA ASP A 45 -5.73 14.39 9.05
C ASP A 45 -5.34 14.75 7.61
N PHE A 46 -4.65 13.86 6.91
CA PHE A 46 -4.06 14.18 5.59
C PHE A 46 -4.38 13.18 4.48
N VAL A 47 -4.89 12.01 4.81
CA VAL A 47 -5.06 10.91 3.83
C VAL A 47 -5.98 11.27 2.67
N ALA A 48 -7.00 12.11 2.91
CA ALA A 48 -7.93 12.51 1.85
C ALA A 48 -7.22 13.32 0.77
N GLU A 49 -6.46 14.32 1.18
CA GLU A 49 -5.69 15.23 0.31
C GLU A 49 -4.53 14.49 -0.37
N SER A 50 -3.86 13.59 0.36
CA SER A 50 -2.81 12.74 -0.21
C SER A 50 -3.36 11.91 -1.36
N ILE A 51 -4.49 11.21 -1.17
CA ILE A 51 -5.13 10.43 -2.21
C ILE A 51 -5.53 11.31 -3.40
N ASP A 52 -6.22 12.44 -3.16
CA ASP A 52 -6.67 13.32 -4.24
C ASP A 52 -5.49 13.87 -5.06
N SER A 53 -4.35 14.09 -4.42
CA SER A 53 -3.17 14.63 -5.08
C SER A 53 -2.46 13.62 -5.99
N CYS A 54 -2.61 12.32 -5.76
CA CYS A 54 -1.89 11.28 -6.49
C CYS A 54 -2.75 10.41 -7.40
N ILE A 55 -4.05 10.25 -7.10
CA ILE A 55 -4.90 9.23 -7.72
C ILE A 55 -5.04 9.37 -9.25
N GLU A 56 -5.03 10.58 -9.78
CA GLU A 56 -5.13 10.80 -11.23
C GLU A 56 -3.88 10.34 -11.98
N ALA A 57 -2.73 10.40 -11.33
CA ALA A 57 -1.46 9.98 -11.90
C ALA A 57 -1.27 8.45 -11.91
N LEU A 58 -1.99 7.74 -11.06
CA LEU A 58 -1.87 6.29 -10.86
C LEU A 58 -2.88 5.50 -11.70
N ASP A 59 -2.52 4.26 -12.05
CA ASP A 59 -3.45 3.31 -12.68
C ASP A 59 -4.30 2.59 -11.63
N GLU A 60 -3.74 2.37 -10.44
CA GLU A 60 -4.46 1.94 -9.24
C GLU A 60 -3.81 2.48 -7.97
N LEU A 61 -4.58 2.53 -6.89
CA LEU A 61 -4.09 2.74 -5.52
C LEU A 61 -4.49 1.55 -4.66
N VAL A 62 -3.48 0.81 -4.21
CA VAL A 62 -3.65 -0.30 -3.26
C VAL A 62 -3.47 0.25 -1.85
N ILE A 63 -4.53 0.22 -1.07
CA ILE A 63 -4.52 0.66 0.32
C ILE A 63 -4.52 -0.58 1.22
N THR A 64 -3.54 -0.70 2.10
CA THR A 64 -3.57 -1.67 3.21
C THR A 64 -3.83 -0.92 4.51
N TYR A 65 -5.01 -1.17 5.06
CA TYR A 65 -5.54 -0.50 6.23
C TYR A 65 -5.32 -1.37 7.47
N GLN A 66 -4.83 -0.76 8.54
CA GLN A 66 -4.80 -1.34 9.88
C GLN A 66 -5.82 -0.64 10.78
N ASP A 67 -6.27 -1.33 11.85
CA ASP A 67 -7.20 -0.76 12.82
C ASP A 67 -6.73 0.59 13.30
N SER A 68 -7.57 1.59 13.08
CA SER A 68 -7.37 2.99 13.44
C SER A 68 -8.38 3.41 14.49
N VAL A 69 -7.99 4.34 15.34
CA VAL A 69 -8.87 4.90 16.40
C VAL A 69 -9.51 6.23 15.99
N ASP A 70 -9.17 6.71 14.81
CA ASP A 70 -9.68 7.94 14.19
C ASP A 70 -10.59 7.64 12.98
N ASN A 71 -10.96 8.65 12.22
CA ASN A 71 -11.85 8.53 11.06
C ASN A 71 -11.15 8.04 9.78
N THR A 72 -9.93 7.49 9.85
CA THR A 72 -9.18 7.02 8.67
C THR A 72 -10.01 6.07 7.81
N LEU A 73 -10.69 5.09 8.42
CA LEU A 73 -11.48 4.11 7.68
C LEU A 73 -12.60 4.76 6.86
N ASP A 74 -13.38 5.65 7.48
CA ASP A 74 -14.50 6.31 6.80
C ASP A 74 -14.01 7.14 5.61
N ILE A 75 -12.88 7.82 5.76
CA ILE A 75 -12.27 8.63 4.69
C ILE A 75 -11.86 7.75 3.51
N ILE A 76 -11.12 6.66 3.74
CA ILE A 76 -10.69 5.79 2.63
C ILE A 76 -11.86 5.08 1.95
N LEU A 77 -12.92 4.75 2.69
CA LEU A 77 -14.16 4.21 2.12
C LEU A 77 -14.88 5.24 1.25
N GLN A 78 -14.91 6.52 1.66
CA GLN A 78 -15.44 7.60 0.84
C GLN A 78 -14.62 7.78 -0.43
N LYS A 79 -13.28 7.75 -0.35
CA LYS A 79 -12.40 7.81 -1.52
C LYS A 79 -12.59 6.62 -2.45
N LYS A 80 -12.80 5.41 -1.90
CA LYS A 80 -13.14 4.23 -2.72
C LYS A 80 -14.45 4.42 -3.49
N LYS A 81 -15.46 5.07 -2.90
CA LYS A 81 -16.72 5.39 -3.60
C LYS A 81 -16.50 6.42 -4.71
N GLN A 82 -15.61 7.39 -4.48
CA GLN A 82 -15.26 8.43 -5.46
C GLN A 82 -14.44 7.86 -6.63
N TYR A 83 -13.55 6.90 -6.36
CA TYR A 83 -12.64 6.29 -7.35
C TYR A 83 -12.78 4.75 -7.37
N PRO A 84 -13.98 4.23 -7.71
CA PRO A 84 -14.31 2.80 -7.54
C PRO A 84 -13.41 1.87 -8.36
N ASP A 85 -12.94 2.30 -9.53
CA ASP A 85 -12.13 1.49 -10.43
C ASP A 85 -10.63 1.57 -10.12
N LYS A 86 -10.20 2.59 -9.37
CA LYS A 86 -8.78 2.81 -9.07
C LYS A 86 -8.37 2.37 -7.67
N ILE A 87 -9.22 2.54 -6.65
CA ILE A 87 -8.84 2.25 -5.26
C ILE A 87 -9.23 0.83 -4.89
N ARG A 88 -8.30 0.09 -4.31
CA ARG A 88 -8.51 -1.23 -3.74
C ARG A 88 -8.03 -1.24 -2.30
N ILE A 89 -8.92 -1.63 -1.36
CA ILE A 89 -8.63 -1.61 0.06
C ILE A 89 -8.50 -3.05 0.57
N TYR A 90 -7.45 -3.30 1.33
CA TYR A 90 -7.18 -4.55 2.02
C TYR A 90 -7.01 -4.29 3.51
N TYR A 91 -7.76 -5.00 4.32
CA TYR A 91 -7.59 -4.96 5.76
C TYR A 91 -6.41 -5.84 6.17
N TYR A 92 -5.54 -5.32 7.03
CA TYR A 92 -4.40 -6.02 7.59
C TYR A 92 -4.48 -6.00 9.11
N LYS A 93 -5.01 -7.07 9.71
CA LYS A 93 -5.27 -7.18 11.14
C LYS A 93 -4.01 -7.40 12.00
N PRO A 94 -2.95 -8.13 11.54
CA PRO A 94 -1.81 -8.41 12.40
C PRO A 94 -1.16 -7.13 12.95
N LYS A 95 -0.82 -7.14 14.25
CA LYS A 95 -0.04 -6.06 14.85
C LYS A 95 1.34 -6.04 14.21
N ILE A 96 1.74 -4.91 13.67
CA ILE A 96 3.08 -4.71 13.13
C ILE A 96 4.00 -4.22 14.24
N LEU A 97 5.13 -4.88 14.40
CA LEU A 97 6.23 -4.43 15.24
C LEU A 97 7.15 -3.55 14.37
N SER A 98 7.18 -2.26 14.67
CA SER A 98 7.91 -1.25 13.90
C SER A 98 8.68 -0.30 14.84
N HIS A 99 8.91 0.92 14.44
CA HIS A 99 9.71 1.90 15.15
C HIS A 99 9.35 2.04 16.65
N GLU A 100 10.33 2.44 17.47
CA GLU A 100 10.18 2.69 18.91
C GLU A 100 9.68 1.48 19.71
N LEU A 101 10.25 0.32 19.42
CA LEU A 101 9.94 -0.91 20.16
C LEU A 101 10.39 -0.80 21.61
N SER A 102 9.51 -1.21 22.54
CA SER A 102 9.94 -1.53 23.90
C SER A 102 10.92 -2.71 23.89
N ASP A 103 11.70 -2.89 24.95
CA ASP A 103 12.61 -4.03 25.05
C ASP A 103 11.87 -5.36 24.85
N ALA A 104 10.66 -5.48 25.39
CA ALA A 104 9.81 -6.67 25.22
C ALA A 104 9.35 -6.87 23.77
N ASP A 105 8.94 -5.80 23.08
CA ASP A 105 8.56 -5.87 21.65
C ASP A 105 9.78 -6.18 20.77
N TYR A 106 10.98 -5.72 21.15
CA TYR A 106 12.22 -6.04 20.46
C TYR A 106 12.58 -7.53 20.59
N GLU A 107 12.53 -8.07 21.81
CA GLU A 107 12.73 -9.51 22.06
C GLU A 107 11.70 -10.34 21.28
N LEU A 108 10.44 -9.92 21.28
CA LEU A 108 9.39 -10.57 20.50
C LEU A 108 9.68 -10.52 19.00
N ALA A 109 10.05 -9.37 18.45
CA ALA A 109 10.37 -9.21 17.05
C ALA A 109 11.53 -10.11 16.60
N THR A 110 12.56 -10.25 17.47
CA THR A 110 13.72 -11.12 17.18
C THR A 110 13.39 -12.61 17.28
N SER A 111 12.31 -12.98 17.95
CA SER A 111 11.84 -14.37 18.05
C SER A 111 11.02 -14.82 16.84
N TYR A 112 10.51 -13.90 16.04
CA TYR A 112 9.68 -14.24 14.87
C TYR A 112 10.51 -14.84 13.74
N SER A 113 9.89 -15.77 13.00
CA SER A 113 10.43 -16.25 11.72
C SER A 113 10.44 -15.12 10.69
N MET A 114 11.34 -15.21 9.71
CA MET A 114 11.51 -14.18 8.67
C MET A 114 10.26 -13.95 7.80
N ASP A 115 9.34 -14.89 7.76
CA ASP A 115 8.07 -14.83 7.04
C ASP A 115 6.89 -14.38 7.92
N SER A 116 7.14 -14.03 9.20
CA SER A 116 6.09 -13.62 10.12
C SER A 116 5.34 -12.38 9.62
N VAL A 117 4.02 -12.44 9.69
CA VAL A 117 3.12 -11.34 9.32
C VAL A 117 3.26 -10.11 10.23
N HIS A 118 3.92 -10.24 11.37
CA HIS A 118 4.17 -9.13 12.31
C HIS A 118 5.38 -8.28 11.93
N LEU A 119 6.21 -8.74 10.99
CA LEU A 119 7.37 -7.99 10.54
C LEU A 119 6.97 -6.90 9.54
N LEU A 120 7.50 -5.70 9.75
CA LEU A 120 7.24 -4.55 8.88
C LEU A 120 7.57 -4.84 7.41
N ALA A 121 8.67 -5.55 7.13
CA ALA A 121 9.07 -5.93 5.78
C ALA A 121 7.99 -6.79 5.09
N ASN A 122 7.38 -7.74 5.80
CA ASN A 122 6.34 -8.59 5.25
C ASN A 122 5.02 -7.84 5.05
N TYR A 123 4.70 -6.86 5.89
CA TYR A 123 3.58 -5.95 5.65
C TYR A 123 3.76 -5.13 4.36
N TYR A 124 4.97 -4.62 4.11
CA TYR A 124 5.30 -3.95 2.84
C TYR A 124 5.17 -4.90 1.65
N ASN A 125 5.72 -6.10 1.76
CA ASN A 125 5.64 -7.12 0.71
C ASN A 125 4.20 -7.61 0.50
N TYR A 126 3.38 -7.72 1.56
CA TYR A 126 1.96 -8.00 1.43
C TYR A 126 1.25 -6.95 0.58
N THR A 127 1.48 -5.66 0.87
CA THR A 127 0.89 -4.57 0.07
C THR A 127 1.37 -4.66 -1.39
N LEU A 128 2.66 -4.87 -1.61
CA LEU A 128 3.25 -5.01 -2.95
C LEU A 128 2.68 -6.22 -3.71
N SER A 129 2.41 -7.34 -3.02
CA SER A 129 1.83 -8.54 -3.64
C SER A 129 0.42 -8.31 -4.22
N LYS A 130 -0.27 -7.24 -3.77
CA LYS A 130 -1.61 -6.86 -4.27
C LYS A 130 -1.55 -5.96 -5.52
N ALA A 131 -0.37 -5.46 -5.90
CA ALA A 131 -0.21 -4.63 -7.10
C ALA A 131 -0.54 -5.41 -8.38
N GLN A 132 -1.36 -4.81 -9.25
CA GLN A 132 -1.79 -5.40 -10.52
C GLN A 132 -0.97 -4.90 -11.72
N TYR A 133 -0.28 -3.77 -11.59
CA TYR A 133 0.52 -3.19 -12.66
C TYR A 133 2.02 -3.47 -12.49
N ARG A 134 2.76 -3.29 -13.59
CA ARG A 134 4.18 -3.63 -13.69
C ARG A 134 5.07 -2.83 -12.75
N TYR A 135 4.74 -1.56 -12.57
CA TYR A 135 5.49 -0.66 -11.70
C TYR A 135 4.70 -0.37 -10.43
N ALA A 136 5.41 -0.22 -9.34
CA ALA A 136 4.83 0.12 -8.06
C ALA A 136 5.61 1.29 -7.44
N MET A 137 4.89 2.21 -6.79
CA MET A 137 5.49 3.28 -6.03
C MET A 137 4.86 3.38 -4.64
N LYS A 138 5.67 3.71 -3.65
CA LYS A 138 5.21 4.01 -2.31
C LYS A 138 4.45 5.34 -2.32
N ILE A 139 3.30 5.36 -1.65
CA ILE A 139 2.53 6.56 -1.33
C ILE A 139 2.47 6.66 0.19
N ASP A 140 2.74 7.83 0.73
CA ASP A 140 2.60 8.12 2.15
C ASP A 140 1.37 8.99 2.39
N ALA A 141 0.63 8.71 3.47
CA ALA A 141 -0.64 9.36 3.77
C ALA A 141 -0.49 10.85 4.13
N ASP A 142 0.69 11.25 4.57
CA ASP A 142 1.05 12.61 5.00
C ASP A 142 1.78 13.42 3.90
N GLN A 143 1.81 12.92 2.67
CA GLN A 143 2.46 13.59 1.54
C GLN A 143 1.45 14.11 0.53
N ILE A 144 1.66 15.34 0.07
CA ILE A 144 0.92 15.96 -1.02
C ILE A 144 1.79 16.00 -2.28
N TYR A 145 1.26 15.46 -3.35
CA TYR A 145 1.97 15.34 -4.62
C TYR A 145 1.58 16.46 -5.57
N PHE A 146 2.52 16.95 -6.36
CA PHE A 146 2.20 17.80 -7.52
C PHE A 146 1.64 16.91 -8.62
N THR A 147 0.32 16.84 -8.75
CA THR A 147 -0.39 15.89 -9.62
C THR A 147 0.18 15.84 -11.05
N ASP A 148 0.39 17.00 -11.69
CA ASP A 148 0.91 17.07 -13.07
C ASP A 148 2.33 16.50 -13.17
N LYS A 149 3.19 16.79 -12.18
CA LYS A 149 4.56 16.27 -12.16
C LYS A 149 4.58 14.77 -11.92
N LEU A 150 3.75 14.29 -10.99
CA LEU A 150 3.62 12.87 -10.70
C LEU A 150 3.07 12.13 -11.94
N LYS A 151 2.08 12.70 -12.63
CA LYS A 151 1.53 12.13 -13.84
C LYS A 151 2.58 12.03 -14.95
N ALA A 152 3.32 13.11 -15.19
CA ALA A 152 4.42 13.10 -16.16
C ALA A 152 5.48 12.06 -15.82
N PHE A 153 5.81 11.90 -14.54
CA PHE A 153 6.72 10.85 -14.06
C PHE A 153 6.17 9.45 -14.33
N CYS A 154 4.92 9.17 -13.97
CA CYS A 154 4.28 7.88 -14.24
C CYS A 154 4.21 7.58 -15.75
N ASP A 155 3.94 8.58 -16.58
CA ASP A 155 3.86 8.44 -18.02
C ASP A 155 5.21 8.01 -18.64
N LEU A 156 6.34 8.41 -18.05
CA LEU A 156 7.66 7.90 -18.49
C LEU A 156 7.75 6.38 -18.39
N TYR A 157 7.17 5.78 -17.34
CA TYR A 157 7.15 4.33 -17.16
C TYR A 157 6.13 3.64 -18.04
N ARG A 158 4.99 4.28 -18.32
CA ARG A 158 3.99 3.76 -19.26
C ARG A 158 4.48 3.69 -20.70
N CYS A 159 5.35 4.63 -21.10
CA CYS A 159 5.90 4.70 -22.46
C CYS A 159 7.08 3.76 -22.68
N LYS A 160 7.66 3.16 -21.63
CA LYS A 160 8.87 2.34 -21.77
C LYS A 160 8.54 0.85 -21.75
N GLU A 161 8.77 0.15 -22.87
CA GLU A 161 8.64 -1.32 -22.92
C GLU A 161 9.67 -2.03 -22.04
N LYS A 162 10.83 -1.42 -21.78
CA LYS A 162 11.88 -1.94 -20.88
C LYS A 162 12.62 -0.78 -20.22
N VAL A 163 12.41 -0.58 -18.94
CA VAL A 163 13.30 0.22 -18.11
C VAL A 163 14.08 -0.71 -17.20
N ALA A 164 15.33 -0.99 -17.58
CA ALA A 164 16.31 -1.35 -16.59
C ALA A 164 16.72 -0.05 -15.89
N ILE A 165 16.21 0.22 -14.70
CA ILE A 165 16.77 1.26 -13.85
C ILE A 165 18.02 0.64 -13.26
N SER A 166 19.18 0.90 -13.85
CA SER A 166 20.41 0.85 -13.09
C SER A 166 20.34 2.08 -12.16
N LEU A 167 20.12 1.87 -10.89
CA LEU A 167 20.52 2.81 -9.86
C LEU A 167 22.06 2.75 -9.84
N SER A 168 22.69 3.32 -10.87
CA SER A 168 24.11 3.60 -10.83
C SER A 168 24.27 4.82 -9.93
N GLU A 169 24.73 4.57 -8.71
CA GLU A 169 25.84 5.27 -8.08
C GLU A 169 26.07 6.68 -8.59
N ASP A 170 25.35 7.67 -8.05
CA ASP A 170 25.80 9.05 -7.94
C ASP A 170 25.20 9.64 -6.65
N ILE A 171 25.54 9.03 -5.52
CA ILE A 171 25.59 9.70 -4.23
C ILE A 171 27.09 9.85 -3.92
N SER A 172 27.70 10.82 -4.56
CA SER A 172 28.95 11.39 -4.04
C SER A 172 28.57 12.46 -3.02
N TYR A 173 29.08 12.27 -1.82
CA TYR A 173 28.98 13.10 -0.62
C TYR A 173 29.44 14.54 -0.84
#